data_f02863ff1ce887f6cf08521d9218c3c3
#
_entry.id   f02863ff1ce887f6cf08521d9218c3c3
#
_cell.length_a   1.000
_cell.length_b   1.000
_cell.length_c   1.000
_cell.angle_alpha   90.00
_cell.angle_beta   90.00
_cell.angle_gamma   90.00
#
_symmetry.space_group_name_H-M   'P 1'
#
loop_
_entity.id
_entity.type
_entity.pdbx_description
1 polymer ?
#
loop_
_entity_poly.entity_id
_entity_poly.type
_entity_poly.pdbx_seq_one_letter_code
_entity_poly.pdbx_strand_id
1 'polypeptide(L)'
;MQTNDQPPKVALVTGAGTGIGRAVALEFLARGYRVVLAGRRPEPLEHTRVAAGDDSARALVVPTDVTRETSVRELFDETQRAYGRLDVLFNNAGRGAPAVPIEELPVETWREVVDTNLTGMFLCAQAAIRLMKAQNPRGGRIINNGSISAHAPRPYSIAYTATKHAVTGLTKSISLDCRNDGIACGQIDIGNAVTEMTDRMAAGILQADGSTRVEPRMDVGHVAKAVADMAALPLDANVQFMTIMATTMPFVGRG
;
A
#
# COMPACT_ATOMS: atom_id res chain seq x y z
N MET A 1 -19.47 -30.89 -4.27
CA MET A 1 -18.85 -29.55 -4.24
C MET A 1 -19.64 -28.73 -3.25
N GLN A 2 -19.08 -28.47 -2.07
CA GLN A 2 -19.71 -27.51 -1.12
C GLN A 2 -19.54 -26.13 -1.72
N THR A 3 -20.62 -25.49 -2.14
CA THR A 3 -20.63 -24.06 -2.43
C THR A 3 -20.27 -23.35 -1.13
N ASN A 4 -19.09 -22.70 -1.12
CA ASN A 4 -18.64 -21.92 0.02
C ASN A 4 -19.54 -20.66 0.08
N ASP A 5 -20.60 -20.73 0.85
CA ASP A 5 -21.70 -19.73 0.93
C ASP A 5 -21.29 -18.51 1.78
N GLN A 6 -19.98 -18.30 1.98
CA GLN A 6 -19.49 -17.11 2.66
C GLN A 6 -19.49 -15.91 1.70
N PRO A 7 -20.02 -14.75 2.14
CA PRO A 7 -19.99 -13.55 1.30
C PRO A 7 -18.53 -13.19 0.92
N PRO A 8 -18.33 -12.62 -0.28
CA PRO A 8 -16.99 -12.21 -0.73
C PRO A 8 -16.32 -11.30 0.29
N LYS A 9 -15.04 -11.56 0.58
CA LYS A 9 -14.22 -10.69 1.43
C LYS A 9 -14.12 -9.28 0.81
N VAL A 10 -14.00 -8.27 1.65
CA VAL A 10 -13.89 -6.86 1.25
C VAL A 10 -12.46 -6.38 1.45
N ALA A 11 -11.84 -5.88 0.39
CA ALA A 11 -10.54 -5.24 0.41
C ALA A 11 -10.67 -3.74 0.10
N LEU A 12 -9.88 -2.91 0.78
CA LEU A 12 -9.71 -1.49 0.49
C LEU A 12 -8.26 -1.24 0.10
N VAL A 13 -8.06 -0.58 -1.05
CA VAL A 13 -6.74 -0.25 -1.58
C VAL A 13 -6.61 1.25 -1.71
N THR A 14 -5.68 1.86 -0.96
CA THR A 14 -5.36 3.28 -1.13
C THR A 14 -4.34 3.48 -2.24
N GLY A 15 -4.48 4.56 -3.03
CA GLY A 15 -3.65 4.76 -4.22
C GLY A 15 -3.96 3.76 -5.34
N ALA A 16 -5.21 3.32 -5.46
CA ALA A 16 -5.64 2.25 -6.36
C ALA A 16 -5.69 2.63 -7.85
N GLY A 17 -5.49 3.90 -8.21
CA GLY A 17 -5.61 4.38 -9.59
C GLY A 17 -4.41 4.07 -10.48
N THR A 18 -3.22 3.84 -9.94
CA THR A 18 -1.98 3.65 -10.72
C THR A 18 -1.03 2.65 -10.05
N GLY A 19 -0.03 2.21 -10.78
CA GLY A 19 1.12 1.45 -10.29
C GLY A 19 0.75 0.22 -9.44
N ILE A 20 1.40 0.08 -8.29
CA ILE A 20 1.22 -1.06 -7.37
C ILE A 20 -0.23 -1.15 -6.88
N GLY A 21 -0.84 -0.01 -6.49
CA GLY A 21 -2.22 -0.02 -5.99
C GLY A 21 -3.23 -0.52 -7.01
N ARG A 22 -3.08 -0.09 -8.29
CA ARG A 22 -3.90 -0.60 -9.38
C ARG A 22 -3.72 -2.11 -9.58
N ALA A 23 -2.47 -2.58 -9.64
CA ALA A 23 -2.18 -3.99 -9.84
C ALA A 23 -2.74 -4.87 -8.71
N VAL A 24 -2.58 -4.44 -7.45
CA VAL A 24 -3.13 -5.13 -6.27
C VAL A 24 -4.66 -5.14 -6.29
N ALA A 25 -5.29 -4.01 -6.65
CA ALA A 25 -6.75 -3.94 -6.73
C ALA A 25 -7.32 -4.91 -7.78
N LEU A 26 -6.69 -4.99 -8.96
CA LEU A 26 -7.06 -5.94 -10.01
C LEU A 26 -6.84 -7.39 -9.58
N GLU A 27 -5.74 -7.70 -8.90
CA GLU A 27 -5.49 -9.04 -8.36
C GLU A 27 -6.52 -9.44 -7.30
N PHE A 28 -6.93 -8.54 -6.39
CA PHE A 28 -7.99 -8.80 -5.44
C PHE A 28 -9.34 -9.08 -6.13
N LEU A 29 -9.70 -8.27 -7.15
CA LEU A 29 -10.92 -8.50 -7.94
C LEU A 29 -10.89 -9.87 -8.63
N ALA A 30 -9.78 -10.23 -9.27
CA ALA A 30 -9.60 -11.54 -9.91
C ALA A 30 -9.70 -12.71 -8.91
N ARG A 31 -9.33 -12.50 -7.64
CA ARG A 31 -9.51 -13.49 -6.55
C ARG A 31 -10.89 -13.47 -5.90
N GLY A 32 -11.84 -12.73 -6.44
CA GLY A 32 -13.23 -12.73 -5.96
C GLY A 32 -13.53 -11.75 -4.81
N TYR A 33 -12.61 -10.87 -4.43
CA TYR A 33 -12.90 -9.84 -3.45
C TYR A 33 -13.87 -8.79 -4.00
N ARG A 34 -14.63 -8.14 -3.11
CA ARG A 34 -15.17 -6.80 -3.33
C ARG A 34 -14.07 -5.80 -3.01
N VAL A 35 -13.83 -4.81 -3.88
CA VAL A 35 -12.67 -3.91 -3.71
C VAL A 35 -13.10 -2.46 -3.71
N VAL A 36 -12.74 -1.73 -2.65
CA VAL A 36 -12.85 -0.28 -2.59
C VAL A 36 -11.57 0.34 -3.16
N LEU A 37 -11.72 1.10 -4.24
CA LEU A 37 -10.64 1.77 -4.96
C LEU A 37 -10.55 3.22 -4.45
N ALA A 38 -9.58 3.51 -3.58
CA ALA A 38 -9.39 4.83 -3.01
C ALA A 38 -8.21 5.58 -3.62
N GLY A 39 -8.37 6.88 -3.89
CA GLY A 39 -7.34 7.76 -4.42
C GLY A 39 -7.90 9.13 -4.77
N ARG A 40 -7.05 10.14 -4.93
CA ARG A 40 -7.48 11.53 -5.10
C ARG A 40 -8.20 11.81 -6.42
N ARG A 41 -7.77 11.17 -7.50
CA ARG A 41 -8.29 11.42 -8.85
C ARG A 41 -9.30 10.34 -9.23
N PRO A 42 -10.56 10.69 -9.54
CA PRO A 42 -11.60 9.71 -9.88
C PRO A 42 -11.32 8.98 -11.20
N GLU A 43 -10.80 9.66 -12.22
CA GLU A 43 -10.56 9.09 -13.54
C GLU A 43 -9.61 7.87 -13.53
N PRO A 44 -8.40 7.90 -12.91
CA PRO A 44 -7.55 6.71 -12.81
C PRO A 44 -8.18 5.56 -12.01
N LEU A 45 -9.02 5.85 -11.02
CA LEU A 45 -9.74 4.83 -10.26
C LEU A 45 -10.78 4.14 -11.14
N GLU A 46 -11.51 4.94 -11.94
CA GLU A 46 -12.48 4.42 -12.89
C GLU A 46 -11.81 3.58 -13.98
N HIS A 47 -10.66 4.00 -14.48
CA HIS A 47 -9.86 3.19 -15.40
C HIS A 47 -9.45 1.84 -14.76
N THR A 48 -9.13 1.84 -13.46
CA THR A 48 -8.84 0.58 -12.75
C THR A 48 -10.08 -0.29 -12.66
N ARG A 49 -11.25 0.29 -12.34
CA ARG A 49 -12.53 -0.44 -12.29
C ARG A 49 -12.86 -1.06 -13.65
N VAL A 50 -12.77 -0.29 -14.73
CA VAL A 50 -13.06 -0.77 -16.09
C VAL A 50 -12.09 -1.86 -16.52
N ALA A 51 -10.80 -1.75 -16.16
CA ALA A 51 -9.78 -2.75 -16.46
C ALA A 51 -10.01 -4.11 -15.79
N ALA A 52 -10.89 -4.19 -14.78
CA ALA A 52 -11.29 -5.43 -14.16
C ALA A 52 -12.29 -6.26 -15.01
N GLY A 53 -12.78 -5.72 -16.14
CA GLY A 53 -13.70 -6.43 -17.04
C GLY A 53 -14.97 -6.91 -16.32
N ASP A 54 -15.26 -8.19 -16.38
CA ASP A 54 -16.44 -8.81 -15.77
C ASP A 54 -16.48 -8.64 -14.24
N ASP A 55 -15.32 -8.45 -13.61
CA ASP A 55 -15.18 -8.25 -12.17
C ASP A 55 -15.46 -6.81 -11.72
N SER A 56 -15.65 -5.88 -12.67
CA SER A 56 -15.85 -4.45 -12.42
C SER A 56 -17.05 -4.13 -11.51
N ALA A 57 -18.09 -4.97 -11.52
CA ALA A 57 -19.25 -4.83 -10.64
C ALA A 57 -18.93 -5.00 -9.14
N ARG A 58 -17.77 -5.61 -8.80
CA ARG A 58 -17.28 -5.78 -7.43
C ARG A 58 -16.36 -4.64 -6.96
N ALA A 59 -16.10 -3.66 -7.83
CA ALA A 59 -15.25 -2.50 -7.52
C ALA A 59 -16.09 -1.27 -7.19
N LEU A 60 -15.82 -0.66 -6.03
CA LEU A 60 -16.39 0.62 -5.59
C LEU A 60 -15.34 1.72 -5.69
N VAL A 61 -15.58 2.74 -6.47
CA VAL A 61 -14.69 3.90 -6.60
C VAL A 61 -15.05 4.95 -5.56
N VAL A 62 -14.10 5.32 -4.71
CA VAL A 62 -14.26 6.37 -3.70
C VAL A 62 -13.09 7.36 -3.79
N PRO A 63 -13.30 8.53 -4.42
CA PRO A 63 -12.29 9.58 -4.45
C PRO A 63 -11.90 10.02 -3.04
N THR A 64 -10.62 9.90 -2.69
CA THR A 64 -10.15 10.10 -1.31
C THR A 64 -8.79 10.76 -1.28
N ASP A 65 -8.66 11.82 -0.48
CA ASP A 65 -7.37 12.36 -0.08
C ASP A 65 -7.01 11.83 1.32
N VAL A 66 -6.05 10.92 1.38
CA VAL A 66 -5.62 10.27 2.63
C VAL A 66 -4.98 11.24 3.63
N THR A 67 -4.56 12.44 3.19
CA THR A 67 -3.99 13.47 4.06
C THR A 67 -5.05 14.23 4.86
N ARG A 68 -6.35 14.03 4.54
CA ARG A 68 -7.49 14.72 5.16
C ARG A 68 -8.33 13.74 5.97
N GLU A 69 -8.39 13.93 7.28
CA GLU A 69 -9.16 13.09 8.20
C GLU A 69 -10.64 12.94 7.77
N THR A 70 -11.28 14.05 7.34
CA THR A 70 -12.67 14.02 6.88
C THR A 70 -12.85 13.13 5.66
N SER A 71 -11.94 13.21 4.69
CA SER A 71 -11.97 12.38 3.48
C SER A 71 -11.74 10.90 3.79
N VAL A 72 -10.85 10.59 4.74
CA VAL A 72 -10.65 9.22 5.21
C VAL A 72 -11.91 8.70 5.92
N ARG A 73 -12.53 9.50 6.78
CA ARG A 73 -13.78 9.11 7.44
C ARG A 73 -14.88 8.78 6.41
N GLU A 74 -15.09 9.65 5.43
CA GLU A 74 -16.05 9.43 4.34
C GLU A 74 -15.77 8.13 3.56
N LEU A 75 -14.50 7.82 3.29
CA LEU A 75 -14.09 6.57 2.65
C LEU A 75 -14.55 5.34 3.43
N PHE A 76 -14.34 5.32 4.75
CA PHE A 76 -14.71 4.18 5.58
C PHE A 76 -16.21 4.10 5.84
N ASP A 77 -16.92 5.24 5.91
CA ASP A 77 -18.38 5.30 5.97
C ASP A 77 -19.02 4.72 4.69
N GLU A 78 -18.48 5.06 3.51
CA GLU A 78 -18.90 4.48 2.23
C GLU A 78 -18.61 2.98 2.16
N THR A 79 -17.44 2.54 2.63
CA THR A 79 -17.07 1.12 2.69
C THR A 79 -18.06 0.35 3.57
N GLN A 80 -18.38 0.87 4.74
CA GLN A 80 -19.34 0.26 5.66
C GLN A 80 -20.75 0.25 5.09
N ARG A 81 -21.18 1.34 4.43
CA ARG A 81 -22.52 1.43 3.81
C ARG A 81 -22.68 0.43 2.67
N ALA A 82 -21.67 0.30 1.81
CA ALA A 82 -21.74 -0.56 0.64
C ALA A 82 -21.58 -2.05 0.96
N TYR A 83 -20.76 -2.39 1.93
CA TYR A 83 -20.34 -3.78 2.15
C TYR A 83 -20.50 -4.27 3.59
N GLY A 84 -20.72 -3.39 4.56
CA GLY A 84 -20.93 -3.72 5.97
C GLY A 84 -19.69 -4.16 6.73
N ARG A 85 -18.53 -4.33 6.04
CA ARG A 85 -17.28 -4.84 6.62
C ARG A 85 -16.05 -4.46 5.83
N LEU A 86 -14.88 -4.68 6.44
CA LEU A 86 -13.57 -4.61 5.80
C LEU A 86 -12.70 -5.78 6.28
N ASP A 87 -12.26 -6.63 5.36
CA ASP A 87 -11.41 -7.78 5.67
C ASP A 87 -9.92 -7.48 5.48
N VAL A 88 -9.58 -6.64 4.47
CA VAL A 88 -8.21 -6.29 4.14
C VAL A 88 -8.09 -4.80 3.83
N LEU A 89 -7.14 -4.12 4.49
CA LEU A 89 -6.64 -2.81 4.07
C LEU A 89 -5.26 -2.98 3.45
N PHE A 90 -5.09 -2.66 2.17
CA PHE A 90 -3.78 -2.41 1.58
C PHE A 90 -3.49 -0.91 1.60
N ASN A 91 -2.68 -0.50 2.55
CA ASN A 91 -2.34 0.88 2.85
C ASN A 91 -1.14 1.30 1.98
N ASN A 92 -1.44 1.72 0.73
CA ASN A 92 -0.45 1.87 -0.33
C ASN A 92 -0.25 3.31 -0.81
N ALA A 93 -1.21 4.21 -0.60
CA ALA A 93 -1.06 5.60 -1.04
C ALA A 93 0.29 6.18 -0.58
N GLY A 94 1.02 6.76 -1.52
CA GLY A 94 2.35 7.30 -1.25
C GLY A 94 2.88 8.13 -2.40
N ARG A 95 3.89 8.94 -2.10
CA ARG A 95 4.60 9.78 -3.07
C ARG A 95 6.09 9.81 -2.79
N GLY A 96 6.88 10.08 -3.81
CA GLY A 96 8.30 10.40 -3.70
C GLY A 96 8.54 11.90 -3.50
N ALA A 97 9.81 12.26 -3.38
CA ALA A 97 10.31 13.63 -3.43
C ALA A 97 11.36 13.77 -4.54
N PRO A 98 11.68 15.00 -4.99
CA PRO A 98 12.86 15.26 -5.81
C PRO A 98 14.13 14.75 -5.10
N ALA A 99 15.07 14.24 -5.88
CA ALA A 99 16.38 13.82 -5.37
C ALA A 99 17.30 15.03 -5.32
N VAL A 100 17.30 15.72 -4.18
CA VAL A 100 18.12 16.91 -3.93
C VAL A 100 18.84 16.78 -2.58
N PRO A 101 19.97 17.48 -2.36
CA PRO A 101 20.62 17.58 -1.04
C PRO A 101 19.61 18.00 0.03
N ILE A 102 19.85 17.57 1.28
CA ILE A 102 18.91 17.81 2.38
C ILE A 102 18.65 19.31 2.63
N GLU A 103 19.69 20.14 2.50
CA GLU A 103 19.64 21.59 2.69
C GLU A 103 18.85 22.31 1.59
N GLU A 104 18.66 21.66 0.43
CA GLU A 104 17.90 22.18 -0.70
C GLU A 104 16.45 21.68 -0.75
N LEU A 105 16.08 20.69 0.09
CA LEU A 105 14.74 20.14 0.08
C LEU A 105 13.74 21.14 0.70
N PRO A 106 12.73 21.63 -0.06
CA PRO A 106 11.72 22.53 0.50
C PRO A 106 10.96 21.85 1.65
N VAL A 107 10.72 22.60 2.73
CA VAL A 107 9.99 22.09 3.91
C VAL A 107 8.57 21.65 3.53
N GLU A 108 7.94 22.33 2.59
CA GLU A 108 6.62 21.99 2.06
C GLU A 108 6.63 20.61 1.40
N THR A 109 7.66 20.29 0.60
CA THR A 109 7.84 18.98 -0.01
C THR A 109 8.03 17.88 1.06
N TRP A 110 8.82 18.17 2.10
CA TRP A 110 8.96 17.29 3.25
C TRP A 110 7.60 17.02 3.89
N ARG A 111 6.81 18.05 4.21
CA ARG A 111 5.47 17.92 4.81
C ARG A 111 4.54 17.10 3.94
N GLU A 112 4.47 17.38 2.64
CA GLU A 112 3.63 16.62 1.71
C GLU A 112 3.97 15.13 1.66
N VAL A 113 5.25 14.76 1.76
CA VAL A 113 5.68 13.35 1.81
C VAL A 113 5.29 12.73 3.14
N VAL A 114 5.50 13.41 4.26
CA VAL A 114 5.10 12.94 5.60
C VAL A 114 3.59 12.78 5.68
N ASP A 115 2.84 13.77 5.23
CA ASP A 115 1.37 13.76 5.28
C ASP A 115 0.78 12.62 4.46
N THR A 116 1.36 12.34 3.27
CA THR A 116 0.85 11.26 2.43
C THR A 116 1.31 9.88 2.92
N ASN A 117 2.63 9.72 3.14
CA ASN A 117 3.24 8.39 3.34
C ASN A 117 3.12 7.87 4.77
N LEU A 118 2.96 8.77 5.75
CA LEU A 118 2.94 8.43 7.17
C LEU A 118 1.61 8.82 7.81
N THR A 119 1.25 10.10 7.82
CA THR A 119 0.00 10.58 8.45
C THR A 119 -1.22 9.95 7.79
N GLY A 120 -1.27 9.93 6.44
CA GLY A 120 -2.36 9.32 5.69
C GLY A 120 -2.47 7.81 5.92
N MET A 121 -1.32 7.11 6.01
CA MET A 121 -1.30 5.69 6.35
C MET A 121 -1.83 5.44 7.77
N PHE A 122 -1.45 6.27 8.73
CA PHE A 122 -1.96 6.22 10.10
C PHE A 122 -3.49 6.44 10.14
N LEU A 123 -4.00 7.48 9.48
CA LEU A 123 -5.44 7.79 9.44
C LEU A 123 -6.26 6.62 8.86
N CYS A 124 -5.79 6.05 7.75
CA CYS A 124 -6.45 4.89 7.14
C CYS A 124 -6.39 3.66 8.05
N ALA A 125 -5.24 3.38 8.68
CA ALA A 125 -5.11 2.27 9.62
C ALA A 125 -6.04 2.45 10.84
N GLN A 126 -6.10 3.67 11.42
CA GLN A 126 -6.98 3.98 12.55
C GLN A 126 -8.46 3.74 12.21
N ALA A 127 -8.92 4.22 11.04
CA ALA A 127 -10.30 4.02 10.60
C ALA A 127 -10.60 2.55 10.31
N ALA A 128 -9.65 1.82 9.68
CA ALA A 128 -9.78 0.38 9.44
C ALA A 128 -9.91 -0.41 10.75
N ILE A 129 -9.07 -0.10 11.75
CA ILE A 129 -9.12 -0.76 13.06
C ILE A 129 -10.46 -0.55 13.74
N ARG A 130 -11.02 0.68 13.70
CA ARG A 130 -12.35 0.97 14.24
C ARG A 130 -13.42 0.09 13.58
N LEU A 131 -13.43 0.02 12.26
CA LEU A 131 -14.40 -0.79 11.51
C LEU A 131 -14.20 -2.29 11.78
N MET A 132 -12.96 -2.80 11.72
CA MET A 132 -12.63 -4.21 11.98
C MET A 132 -12.96 -4.66 13.40
N LYS A 133 -12.92 -3.76 14.39
CA LYS A 133 -13.35 -4.04 15.77
C LYS A 133 -14.87 -4.07 15.91
N ALA A 134 -15.60 -3.26 15.16
CA ALA A 134 -17.05 -3.11 15.25
C ALA A 134 -17.85 -4.14 14.44
N GLN A 135 -17.25 -4.71 13.39
CA GLN A 135 -17.91 -5.65 12.48
C GLN A 135 -18.10 -7.06 13.07
N ASN A 136 -18.99 -7.85 12.45
CA ASN A 136 -19.21 -9.26 12.79
C ASN A 136 -19.07 -10.15 11.52
N PRO A 137 -18.19 -11.18 11.50
CA PRO A 137 -17.19 -11.47 12.52
C PRO A 137 -16.15 -10.35 12.64
N ARG A 138 -15.65 -10.16 13.87
CA ARG A 138 -14.60 -9.19 14.22
C ARG A 138 -13.25 -9.60 13.63
N GLY A 139 -12.38 -8.63 13.36
CA GLY A 139 -11.02 -8.86 12.90
C GLY A 139 -10.81 -8.46 11.44
N GLY A 140 -9.60 -8.60 10.97
CA GLY A 140 -9.18 -8.24 9.61
C GLY A 140 -7.66 -8.18 9.46
N ARG A 141 -7.21 -7.72 8.31
CA ARG A 141 -5.77 -7.62 8.00
C ARG A 141 -5.41 -6.25 7.44
N ILE A 142 -4.34 -5.68 7.96
CA ILE A 142 -3.72 -4.45 7.44
C ILE A 142 -2.37 -4.82 6.84
N ILE A 143 -2.14 -4.45 5.59
CA ILE A 143 -0.86 -4.62 4.89
C ILE A 143 -0.35 -3.22 4.53
N ASN A 144 0.74 -2.80 5.14
CA ASN A 144 1.37 -1.51 4.87
C ASN A 144 2.39 -1.65 3.73
N ASN A 145 2.32 -0.77 2.75
CA ASN A 145 3.31 -0.68 1.69
C ASN A 145 4.56 0.03 2.21
N GLY A 146 5.56 -0.77 2.57
CA GLY A 146 6.89 -0.32 2.93
C GLY A 146 7.78 -0.01 1.71
N SER A 147 9.06 -0.24 1.88
CA SER A 147 10.07 -0.14 0.83
C SER A 147 11.39 -0.69 1.34
N ILE A 148 12.26 -1.17 0.46
CA ILE A 148 13.66 -1.42 0.80
C ILE A 148 14.36 -0.17 1.37
N SER A 149 13.83 1.03 1.10
CA SER A 149 14.27 2.28 1.72
C SER A 149 13.96 2.37 3.22
N ALA A 150 13.19 1.43 3.77
CA ALA A 150 13.04 1.25 5.22
C ALA A 150 14.27 0.58 5.87
N HIS A 151 15.22 0.09 5.07
CA HIS A 151 16.43 -0.60 5.52
C HIS A 151 17.70 0.12 5.10
N ALA A 152 17.76 0.57 3.83
CA ALA A 152 18.93 1.25 3.27
C ALA A 152 18.50 2.45 2.42
N PRO A 153 19.00 3.67 2.71
CA PRO A 153 18.67 4.87 1.93
C PRO A 153 19.31 4.84 0.55
N ARG A 154 18.78 5.65 -0.35
CA ARG A 154 19.47 6.11 -1.55
C ARG A 154 19.95 7.55 -1.35
N PRO A 155 20.97 8.00 -2.08
CA PRO A 155 21.33 9.41 -2.07
C PRO A 155 20.11 10.31 -2.34
N TYR A 156 20.03 11.42 -1.64
CA TYR A 156 19.00 12.45 -1.82
C TYR A 156 17.54 11.97 -1.66
N SER A 157 17.31 10.99 -0.77
CA SER A 157 15.97 10.42 -0.55
C SER A 157 15.41 10.64 0.86
N ILE A 158 15.89 11.68 1.57
CA ILE A 158 15.64 11.87 3.02
C ILE A 158 14.17 11.76 3.41
N ALA A 159 13.26 12.49 2.73
CA ALA A 159 11.84 12.52 3.08
C ALA A 159 11.19 11.14 2.90
N TYR A 160 11.45 10.50 1.76
CA TYR A 160 10.91 9.17 1.48
C TYR A 160 11.49 8.11 2.44
N THR A 161 12.81 8.10 2.62
CA THR A 161 13.51 7.17 3.52
C THR A 161 13.00 7.29 4.95
N ALA A 162 12.92 8.52 5.49
CA ALA A 162 12.42 8.75 6.84
C ALA A 162 10.99 8.21 7.04
N THR A 163 10.09 8.48 6.08
CA THR A 163 8.71 7.99 6.17
C THR A 163 8.65 6.46 6.08
N LYS A 164 9.46 5.81 5.24
CA LYS A 164 9.45 4.35 5.12
C LYS A 164 10.05 3.64 6.36
N HIS A 165 11.02 4.24 7.05
CA HIS A 165 11.46 3.77 8.37
C HIS A 165 10.35 3.92 9.42
N ALA A 166 9.64 5.06 9.42
CA ALA A 166 8.53 5.31 10.34
C ALA A 166 7.36 4.32 10.13
N VAL A 167 7.08 3.92 8.89
CA VAL A 167 6.07 2.88 8.56
C VAL A 167 6.40 1.55 9.25
N THR A 168 7.69 1.19 9.38
CA THR A 168 8.10 -0.02 10.12
C THR A 168 7.71 0.06 11.60
N GLY A 169 7.89 1.22 12.23
CA GLY A 169 7.43 1.47 13.59
C GLY A 169 5.90 1.37 13.73
N LEU A 170 5.18 2.03 12.81
CA LEU A 170 3.72 1.99 12.75
C LEU A 170 3.20 0.54 12.62
N THR A 171 3.78 -0.25 11.72
CA THR A 171 3.41 -1.65 11.51
C THR A 171 3.58 -2.49 12.77
N LYS A 172 4.73 -2.34 13.46
CA LYS A 172 5.01 -3.07 14.71
C LYS A 172 4.03 -2.69 15.82
N SER A 173 3.73 -1.39 15.97
CA SER A 173 2.80 -0.90 16.99
C SER A 173 1.38 -1.42 16.74
N ILE A 174 0.86 -1.32 15.52
CA ILE A 174 -0.47 -1.86 15.17
C ILE A 174 -0.52 -3.37 15.42
N SER A 175 0.52 -4.12 15.02
CA SER A 175 0.58 -5.57 15.25
C SER A 175 0.56 -5.93 16.74
N LEU A 176 1.21 -5.12 17.59
CA LEU A 176 1.19 -5.31 19.04
C LEU A 176 -0.17 -4.97 19.64
N ASP A 177 -0.72 -3.81 19.31
CA ASP A 177 -1.88 -3.23 19.97
C ASP A 177 -3.20 -3.93 19.59
N CYS A 178 -3.26 -4.50 18.36
CA CYS A 178 -4.50 -5.02 17.79
C CYS A 178 -4.57 -6.56 17.74
N ARG A 179 -3.56 -7.29 18.20
CA ARG A 179 -3.52 -8.76 18.12
C ARG A 179 -4.69 -9.45 18.83
N ASN A 180 -5.12 -8.91 19.96
CA ASN A 180 -6.23 -9.46 20.74
C ASN A 180 -7.61 -9.14 20.13
N ASP A 181 -7.65 -8.30 19.10
CA ASP A 181 -8.85 -7.94 18.37
C ASP A 181 -9.03 -8.76 17.09
N GLY A 182 -8.16 -9.76 16.87
CA GLY A 182 -8.14 -10.55 15.63
C GLY A 182 -7.69 -9.74 14.41
N ILE A 183 -6.94 -8.64 14.61
CA ILE A 183 -6.42 -7.80 13.52
C ILE A 183 -4.94 -8.08 13.33
N ALA A 184 -4.60 -8.67 12.19
CA ALA A 184 -3.22 -8.89 11.77
C ALA A 184 -2.67 -7.66 11.05
N CYS A 185 -1.44 -7.24 11.37
CA CYS A 185 -0.77 -6.16 10.65
C CYS A 185 0.60 -6.62 10.17
N GLY A 186 0.87 -6.43 8.89
CA GLY A 186 2.15 -6.73 8.27
C GLY A 186 2.60 -5.64 7.30
N GLN A 187 3.84 -5.74 6.84
CA GLN A 187 4.45 -4.81 5.90
C GLN A 187 5.08 -5.57 4.74
N ILE A 188 4.92 -5.04 3.53
CA ILE A 188 5.65 -5.50 2.36
C ILE A 188 6.64 -4.43 1.92
N ASP A 189 7.94 -4.75 1.94
CA ASP A 189 9.02 -3.88 1.50
C ASP A 189 9.34 -4.17 0.03
N ILE A 190 9.04 -3.20 -0.83
CA ILE A 190 9.11 -3.38 -2.27
C ILE A 190 10.34 -2.68 -2.83
N GLY A 191 11.10 -3.40 -3.66
CA GLY A 191 12.23 -2.86 -4.41
C GLY A 191 11.99 -2.90 -5.90
N ASN A 192 12.03 -1.73 -6.56
CA ASN A 192 12.05 -1.54 -8.01
C ASN A 192 10.99 -2.31 -8.82
N ALA A 193 9.71 -2.18 -8.48
CA ALA A 193 8.62 -2.62 -9.35
C ALA A 193 8.41 -1.64 -10.52
N VAL A 194 8.06 -2.13 -11.71
CA VAL A 194 7.75 -1.30 -12.87
C VAL A 194 6.48 -0.50 -12.63
N THR A 195 6.61 0.80 -12.47
CA THR A 195 5.51 1.76 -12.26
C THR A 195 5.96 3.14 -12.75
N GLU A 196 5.02 4.07 -12.96
CA GLU A 196 5.32 5.47 -13.30
C GLU A 196 6.32 6.11 -12.29
N MET A 197 6.20 5.79 -11.00
CA MET A 197 7.11 6.29 -9.96
C MET A 197 8.56 5.84 -10.18
N THR A 198 8.77 4.67 -10.77
CA THR A 198 10.09 4.05 -10.97
C THR A 198 10.63 4.21 -12.38
N ASP A 199 9.94 4.92 -13.29
CA ASP A 199 10.39 5.09 -14.68
C ASP A 199 11.75 5.79 -14.77
N ARG A 200 12.04 6.72 -13.86
CA ARG A 200 13.37 7.34 -13.74
C ARG A 200 14.50 6.33 -13.50
N MET A 201 14.21 5.16 -12.93
CA MET A 201 15.23 4.12 -12.67
C MET A 201 15.72 3.46 -13.95
N ALA A 202 14.93 3.49 -15.03
CA ALA A 202 15.33 3.04 -16.35
C ALA A 202 16.34 3.97 -17.03
N ALA A 203 16.34 5.26 -16.67
CA ALA A 203 17.30 6.24 -17.16
C ALA A 203 18.60 6.27 -16.33
N GLY A 204 18.61 5.62 -15.18
CA GLY A 204 19.73 5.59 -14.23
C GLY A 204 19.47 6.45 -13.00
N ILE A 205 19.96 5.96 -11.87
CA ILE A 205 19.89 6.64 -10.57
C ILE A 205 21.24 6.69 -9.90
N LEU A 206 21.44 7.75 -9.12
CA LEU A 206 22.65 7.96 -8.34
C LEU A 206 22.83 6.84 -7.31
N GLN A 207 24.04 6.28 -7.28
CA GLN A 207 24.46 5.27 -6.32
C GLN A 207 25.23 5.90 -5.16
N ALA A 208 25.45 5.13 -4.08
CA ALA A 208 26.20 5.59 -2.91
C ALA A 208 27.67 5.94 -3.23
N ASP A 209 28.26 5.33 -4.26
CA ASP A 209 29.62 5.61 -4.74
C ASP A 209 29.72 6.84 -5.68
N GLY A 210 28.61 7.57 -5.86
CA GLY A 210 28.53 8.73 -6.75
C GLY A 210 28.34 8.38 -8.23
N SER A 211 28.34 7.11 -8.62
CA SER A 211 28.06 6.69 -9.99
C SER A 211 26.56 6.74 -10.30
N THR A 212 26.20 6.85 -11.58
CA THR A 212 24.82 6.68 -12.03
C THR A 212 24.69 5.33 -12.72
N ARG A 213 23.71 4.51 -12.29
CA ARG A 213 23.46 3.17 -12.87
C ARG A 213 21.98 2.95 -13.12
N VAL A 214 21.67 2.26 -14.22
CA VAL A 214 20.33 1.68 -14.44
C VAL A 214 20.14 0.55 -13.44
N GLU A 215 19.02 0.59 -12.72
CA GLU A 215 18.69 -0.49 -11.80
C GLU A 215 17.60 -1.39 -12.39
N PRO A 216 17.75 -2.72 -12.29
CA PRO A 216 16.74 -3.68 -12.68
C PRO A 216 15.40 -3.43 -11.97
N ARG A 217 14.30 -3.69 -12.68
CA ARG A 217 12.93 -3.59 -12.18
C ARG A 217 12.20 -4.91 -12.42
N MET A 218 11.31 -5.29 -11.50
CA MET A 218 10.45 -6.46 -11.64
C MET A 218 9.06 -6.08 -12.12
N ASP A 219 8.33 -7.04 -12.70
CA ASP A 219 6.93 -6.87 -13.04
C ASP A 219 6.08 -6.60 -11.78
N VAL A 220 5.20 -5.61 -11.87
CA VAL A 220 4.32 -5.20 -10.76
C VAL A 220 3.33 -6.30 -10.36
N GLY A 221 3.00 -7.22 -11.26
CA GLY A 221 2.15 -8.38 -11.00
C GLY A 221 2.71 -9.31 -9.93
N HIS A 222 4.05 -9.38 -9.78
CA HIS A 222 4.66 -10.17 -8.69
C HIS A 222 4.34 -9.55 -7.33
N VAL A 223 4.34 -8.22 -7.22
CA VAL A 223 3.95 -7.52 -6.00
C VAL A 223 2.47 -7.74 -5.71
N ALA A 224 1.62 -7.65 -6.73
CA ALA A 224 0.17 -7.84 -6.57
C ALA A 224 -0.15 -9.23 -6.03
N LYS A 225 0.46 -10.29 -6.59
CA LYS A 225 0.31 -11.66 -6.10
C LYS A 225 0.80 -11.82 -4.67
N ALA A 226 1.98 -11.28 -4.33
CA ALA A 226 2.52 -11.35 -2.98
C ALA A 226 1.60 -10.68 -1.94
N VAL A 227 1.05 -9.50 -2.23
CA VAL A 227 0.07 -8.83 -1.36
C VAL A 227 -1.20 -9.67 -1.20
N ALA A 228 -1.71 -10.23 -2.30
CA ALA A 228 -2.91 -11.05 -2.26
C ALA A 228 -2.69 -12.38 -1.50
N ASP A 229 -1.49 -12.96 -1.57
CA ASP A 229 -1.13 -14.15 -0.79
C ASP A 229 -1.01 -13.83 0.71
N MET A 230 -0.41 -12.68 1.07
CA MET A 230 -0.44 -12.19 2.46
C MET A 230 -1.89 -12.02 2.96
N ALA A 231 -2.77 -11.48 2.12
CA ALA A 231 -4.18 -11.22 2.46
C ALA A 231 -5.01 -12.52 2.59
N ALA A 232 -4.63 -13.58 1.90
CA ALA A 232 -5.34 -14.86 1.89
C ALA A 232 -5.13 -15.69 3.15
N LEU A 233 -4.04 -15.45 3.90
CA LEU A 233 -3.74 -16.18 5.13
C LEU A 233 -4.87 -16.05 6.16
N PRO A 234 -5.14 -17.10 6.96
CA PRO A 234 -6.04 -17.01 8.09
C PRO A 234 -5.51 -16.00 9.12
N LEU A 235 -6.38 -15.45 9.97
CA LEU A 235 -6.01 -14.37 10.88
C LEU A 235 -5.14 -14.81 12.06
N ASP A 236 -4.98 -16.10 12.30
CA ASP A 236 -4.05 -16.69 13.28
C ASP A 236 -2.61 -16.76 12.75
N ALA A 237 -2.41 -16.51 11.44
CA ALA A 237 -1.10 -16.44 10.81
C ALA A 237 -0.86 -15.05 10.18
N ASN A 238 0.33 -14.48 10.38
CA ASN A 238 0.70 -13.18 9.85
C ASN A 238 2.09 -13.18 9.23
N VAL A 239 2.19 -12.67 8.01
CA VAL A 239 3.48 -12.25 7.44
C VAL A 239 3.79 -10.86 8.00
N GLN A 240 4.62 -10.81 9.04
CA GLN A 240 4.96 -9.56 9.73
C GLN A 240 5.76 -8.62 8.83
N PHE A 241 6.76 -9.15 8.12
CA PHE A 241 7.56 -8.44 7.12
C PHE A 241 7.84 -9.34 5.94
N MET A 242 7.69 -8.79 4.74
CA MET A 242 8.09 -9.42 3.48
C MET A 242 8.90 -8.44 2.65
N THR A 243 10.03 -8.87 2.12
CA THR A 243 10.78 -8.08 1.13
C THR A 243 10.67 -8.75 -0.24
N ILE A 244 10.23 -8.01 -1.24
CA ILE A 244 10.17 -8.43 -2.63
C ILE A 244 10.87 -7.40 -3.52
N MET A 245 11.79 -7.85 -4.37
CA MET A 245 12.59 -6.96 -5.20
C MET A 245 13.05 -7.64 -6.49
N ALA A 246 13.47 -6.86 -7.48
CA ALA A 246 14.12 -7.43 -8.66
C ALA A 246 15.41 -8.16 -8.24
N THR A 247 15.59 -9.40 -8.70
CA THR A 247 16.67 -10.30 -8.26
C THR A 247 18.06 -9.68 -8.41
N THR A 248 18.27 -8.92 -9.48
CA THR A 248 19.59 -8.35 -9.83
C THR A 248 19.75 -6.88 -9.42
N MET A 249 18.79 -6.30 -8.69
CA MET A 249 18.94 -4.94 -8.18
C MET A 249 19.97 -4.89 -7.03
N PRO A 250 20.79 -3.84 -6.95
CA PRO A 250 21.75 -3.70 -5.86
C PRO A 250 21.04 -3.36 -4.55
N PHE A 251 21.02 -4.28 -3.61
CA PHE A 251 20.48 -4.11 -2.26
C PHE A 251 21.40 -4.79 -1.23
N VAL A 252 21.52 -6.11 -1.27
CA VAL A 252 22.52 -6.86 -0.50
C VAL A 252 23.91 -6.61 -1.11
N GLY A 253 24.90 -6.27 -0.30
CA GLY A 253 26.23 -5.91 -0.77
C GLY A 253 26.35 -4.46 -1.27
N ARG A 254 25.37 -3.63 -1.05
CA ARG A 254 25.47 -2.17 -1.14
C ARG A 254 26.25 -1.71 0.08
N GLY A 255 27.56 -1.63 -0.07
CA GLY A 255 28.50 -1.20 0.96
C GLY A 255 28.70 0.29 0.97
#